data_a20da584930cce9a86691f4bafe488b8
#
_entry.id   a20da584930cce9a86691f4bafe488b8
#
_cell.length_a   1.000
_cell.length_b   1.000
_cell.length_c   1.000
_cell.angle_alpha   90.00
_cell.angle_beta   90.00
_cell.angle_gamma   90.00
#
_symmetry.space_group_name_H-M   'P 1'
#
loop_
_entity.id
_entity.type
_entity.pdbx_description
1 polymer ?
#
loop_
_entity_poly.entity_id
_entity_poly.type
_entity_poly.pdbx_seq_one_letter_code
_entity_poly.pdbx_strand_id
1 'polypeptide(L)'
;GDVIALVDTGWNTVVSYAYDSWGKVTAIEGDQDLGKKNPLRYRGYYWDEETGLYYLASRYYGPEVGRFINADDTGTLEIQKNLYDKNLYAYCDNNPVMRKDETGDIWITAVAIGAGMGLLGQYISDIQNNISSGARGINIFAITSSRRDYLASAVGGGIAAIPGLSLAGTIAVGA
;
A
#
# COMPACT_ATOMS: atom_id res chain seq x y z
N GLY A 1 -7.76 -7.96 -5.59
CA GLY A 1 -8.25 -9.16 -4.90
C GLY A 1 -7.66 -10.41 -5.51
N ASP A 2 -7.93 -11.56 -4.93
CA ASP A 2 -7.46 -12.85 -5.40
C ASP A 2 -8.13 -13.20 -6.72
N VAL A 3 -7.38 -13.83 -7.63
CA VAL A 3 -7.95 -14.47 -8.82
C VAL A 3 -8.52 -15.82 -8.39
N ILE A 4 -9.82 -15.88 -8.19
CA ILE A 4 -10.50 -17.09 -7.71
C ILE A 4 -11.03 -17.98 -8.84
N ALA A 5 -11.22 -17.41 -10.06
CA ALA A 5 -11.70 -18.15 -11.21
C ALA A 5 -11.25 -17.51 -12.52
N LEU A 6 -11.13 -18.33 -13.55
CA LEU A 6 -11.07 -17.93 -14.95
C LEU A 6 -12.40 -18.32 -15.61
N VAL A 7 -12.95 -17.42 -16.40
CA VAL A 7 -14.23 -17.61 -17.07
C VAL A 7 -14.07 -17.50 -18.58
N ASP A 8 -14.88 -18.22 -19.33
CA ASP A 8 -14.97 -18.12 -20.78
C ASP A 8 -15.81 -16.90 -21.21
N THR A 9 -15.97 -16.70 -22.51
CA THR A 9 -16.79 -15.63 -23.09
C THR A 9 -18.29 -15.78 -22.78
N GLY A 10 -18.72 -16.97 -22.38
CA GLY A 10 -20.08 -17.28 -21.93
C GLY A 10 -20.27 -17.13 -20.42
N TRP A 11 -19.28 -16.62 -19.69
CA TRP A 11 -19.26 -16.51 -18.22
C TRP A 11 -19.32 -17.85 -17.48
N ASN A 12 -18.94 -18.95 -18.14
CA ASN A 12 -18.80 -20.22 -17.45
C ASN A 12 -17.41 -20.29 -16.80
N THR A 13 -17.35 -20.77 -15.57
CA THR A 13 -16.08 -21.01 -14.88
C THR A 13 -15.33 -22.16 -15.55
N VAL A 14 -14.13 -21.86 -16.07
CA VAL A 14 -13.24 -22.84 -16.73
C VAL A 14 -12.20 -23.36 -15.75
N VAL A 15 -11.71 -22.48 -14.87
CA VAL A 15 -10.73 -22.80 -13.80
C VAL A 15 -11.19 -22.13 -12.52
N SER A 16 -11.03 -22.80 -11.38
CA SER A 16 -11.14 -22.19 -10.07
C SER A 16 -9.90 -22.45 -9.23
N TYR A 17 -9.56 -21.47 -8.38
CA TYR A 17 -8.42 -21.52 -7.48
C TYR A 17 -8.86 -21.41 -6.03
N ALA A 18 -8.25 -22.19 -5.17
CA ALA A 18 -8.34 -22.03 -3.74
C ALA A 18 -6.95 -21.72 -3.16
N TYR A 19 -6.92 -20.82 -2.17
CA TYR A 19 -5.70 -20.38 -1.50
C TYR A 19 -5.82 -20.53 0.00
N ASP A 20 -4.70 -20.72 0.67
CA ASP A 20 -4.63 -20.50 2.10
C ASP A 20 -4.49 -18.98 2.41
N SER A 21 -4.42 -18.66 3.71
CA SER A 21 -4.30 -17.27 4.16
C SER A 21 -3.01 -16.58 3.71
N TRP A 22 -2.00 -17.35 3.33
CA TRP A 22 -0.69 -16.85 2.88
C TRP A 22 -0.53 -16.85 1.36
N GLY A 23 -1.58 -17.25 0.63
CA GLY A 23 -1.59 -17.22 -0.83
C GLY A 23 -1.00 -18.48 -1.49
N LYS A 24 -0.71 -19.53 -0.72
CA LYS A 24 -0.37 -20.83 -1.28
C LYS A 24 -1.61 -21.39 -1.97
N VAL A 25 -1.47 -21.81 -3.23
CA VAL A 25 -2.55 -22.50 -3.96
C VAL A 25 -2.77 -23.87 -3.33
N THR A 26 -3.98 -24.08 -2.82
CA THR A 26 -4.38 -25.36 -2.20
C THR A 26 -5.13 -26.26 -3.17
N ALA A 27 -5.83 -25.69 -4.14
CA ALA A 27 -6.50 -26.45 -5.20
C ALA A 27 -6.60 -25.62 -6.49
N ILE A 28 -6.50 -26.32 -7.61
CA ILE A 28 -6.86 -25.82 -8.95
C ILE A 28 -7.85 -26.83 -9.50
N GLU A 29 -9.07 -26.36 -9.82
CA GLU A 29 -10.14 -27.20 -10.38
C GLU A 29 -10.49 -26.75 -11.80
N GLY A 30 -11.02 -27.65 -12.63
CA GLY A 30 -11.33 -27.41 -14.02
C GLY A 30 -10.14 -27.70 -14.94
N ASP A 31 -9.87 -26.83 -15.90
CA ASP A 31 -8.77 -26.98 -16.85
C ASP A 31 -7.42 -26.73 -16.15
N GLN A 32 -6.76 -27.83 -15.79
CA GLN A 32 -5.49 -27.80 -15.04
C GLN A 32 -4.35 -27.13 -15.83
N ASP A 33 -4.34 -27.31 -17.16
CA ASP A 33 -3.25 -26.76 -18.00
C ASP A 33 -3.40 -25.24 -18.12
N LEU A 34 -4.62 -24.77 -18.31
CA LEU A 34 -4.93 -23.33 -18.34
C LEU A 34 -4.67 -22.71 -16.96
N GLY A 35 -5.09 -23.41 -15.90
CA GLY A 35 -4.88 -22.96 -14.53
C GLY A 35 -3.40 -22.79 -14.16
N LYS A 36 -2.54 -23.69 -14.61
CA LYS A 36 -1.08 -23.58 -14.41
C LYS A 36 -0.45 -22.49 -15.27
N LYS A 37 -0.94 -22.28 -16.49
CA LYS A 37 -0.43 -21.23 -17.40
C LYS A 37 -0.80 -19.81 -16.98
N ASN A 38 -1.87 -19.62 -16.18
CA ASN A 38 -2.25 -18.31 -15.73
C ASN A 38 -1.23 -17.80 -14.68
N PRO A 39 -0.53 -16.69 -14.97
CA PRO A 39 0.45 -16.15 -14.04
C PRO A 39 -0.16 -15.29 -12.94
N LEU A 40 -1.39 -14.78 -13.12
CA LEU A 40 -2.05 -13.92 -12.13
C LEU A 40 -2.86 -14.79 -11.17
N ARG A 41 -2.49 -14.75 -9.86
CA ARG A 41 -3.12 -15.61 -8.85
C ARG A 41 -3.49 -14.83 -7.59
N TYR A 42 -2.92 -15.18 -6.44
CA TYR A 42 -3.19 -14.56 -5.14
C TYR A 42 -2.98 -13.04 -5.21
N ARG A 43 -3.99 -12.27 -4.84
CA ARG A 43 -4.03 -10.80 -4.83
C ARG A 43 -3.69 -10.13 -6.17
N GLY A 44 -3.74 -10.91 -7.27
CA GLY A 44 -3.34 -10.45 -8.58
C GLY A 44 -1.83 -10.37 -8.78
N TYR A 45 -1.03 -10.94 -7.89
CA TYR A 45 0.42 -11.01 -8.04
C TYR A 45 0.80 -11.96 -9.18
N TYR A 46 1.96 -11.69 -9.76
CA TYR A 46 2.52 -12.53 -10.80
C TYR A 46 3.18 -13.77 -10.17
N TRP A 47 2.65 -14.94 -10.49
CA TRP A 47 3.21 -16.23 -10.09
C TRP A 47 4.28 -16.66 -11.06
N ASP A 48 5.47 -16.92 -10.55
CA ASP A 48 6.57 -17.52 -11.29
C ASP A 48 6.58 -19.04 -11.02
N GLU A 49 6.18 -19.81 -12.03
CA GLU A 49 6.07 -21.27 -11.93
C GLU A 49 7.43 -21.94 -11.74
N GLU A 50 8.53 -21.35 -12.25
CA GLU A 50 9.87 -21.94 -12.15
C GLU A 50 10.42 -21.83 -10.73
N THR A 51 10.19 -20.70 -10.07
CA THR A 51 10.71 -20.44 -8.72
C THR A 51 9.72 -20.79 -7.62
N GLY A 52 8.42 -20.89 -7.94
CA GLY A 52 7.36 -21.06 -6.94
C GLY A 52 7.16 -19.83 -6.05
N LEU A 53 7.43 -18.65 -6.57
CA LEU A 53 7.35 -17.38 -5.86
C LEU A 53 6.36 -16.42 -6.54
N TYR A 54 5.83 -15.50 -5.77
CA TYR A 54 5.09 -14.35 -6.29
C TYR A 54 6.02 -13.16 -6.46
N TYR A 55 5.98 -12.52 -7.64
CA TYR A 55 6.66 -11.26 -7.89
C TYR A 55 5.75 -10.07 -7.57
N LEU A 56 6.19 -9.20 -6.66
CA LEU A 56 5.49 -8.02 -6.18
C LEU A 56 6.23 -6.74 -6.56
N ALA A 57 6.59 -6.59 -7.82
CA ALA A 57 7.30 -5.44 -8.36
C ALA A 57 8.71 -5.18 -7.76
N SER A 58 8.85 -5.02 -6.45
CA SER A 58 10.14 -4.76 -5.78
C SER A 58 10.76 -6.03 -5.19
N ARG A 59 9.95 -7.00 -4.76
CA ARG A 59 10.41 -8.19 -4.04
C ARG A 59 9.73 -9.48 -4.49
N TYR A 60 10.37 -10.61 -4.19
CA TYR A 60 9.78 -11.94 -4.35
C TYR A 60 9.23 -12.44 -3.02
N TYR A 61 7.99 -12.93 -3.05
CA TYR A 61 7.27 -13.46 -1.91
C TYR A 61 7.10 -14.97 -2.01
N GLY A 62 7.51 -15.68 -0.97
CA GLY A 62 7.35 -17.14 -0.87
C GLY A 62 6.11 -17.51 -0.05
N PRO A 63 5.02 -17.97 -0.67
CA PRO A 63 3.80 -18.34 0.05
C PRO A 63 3.99 -19.57 0.95
N GLU A 64 4.94 -20.46 0.63
CA GLU A 64 5.27 -21.63 1.44
C GLU A 64 5.87 -21.27 2.81
N VAL A 65 6.61 -20.16 2.87
CA VAL A 65 7.27 -19.69 4.09
C VAL A 65 6.61 -18.43 4.68
N GLY A 66 5.63 -17.87 3.99
CA GLY A 66 4.86 -16.73 4.44
C GLY A 66 5.66 -15.42 4.56
N ARG A 67 6.73 -15.24 3.75
CA ARG A 67 7.60 -14.07 3.82
C ARG A 67 8.26 -13.72 2.50
N PHE A 68 8.82 -12.51 2.43
CA PHE A 68 9.69 -12.13 1.32
C PHE A 68 11.02 -12.91 1.36
N ILE A 69 11.56 -13.20 0.19
CA ILE A 69 12.87 -13.86 0.04
C ILE A 69 14.01 -12.84 0.15
N ASN A 70 13.75 -11.60 -0.26
CA ASN A 70 14.69 -10.48 -0.17
C ASN A 70 14.31 -9.57 1.00
N ALA A 71 15.31 -9.01 1.66
CA ALA A 71 15.09 -7.94 2.65
C ALA A 71 14.46 -6.72 1.98
N ASP A 72 13.72 -5.93 2.74
CA ASP A 72 13.25 -4.61 2.31
C ASP A 72 14.42 -3.65 2.09
N ASP A 73 14.19 -2.58 1.30
CA ASP A 73 15.22 -1.58 1.06
C ASP A 73 15.65 -0.94 2.40
N THR A 74 16.97 -0.91 2.61
CA THR A 74 17.57 -0.33 3.81
C THR A 74 17.39 1.20 3.92
N GLY A 75 17.01 1.89 2.84
CA GLY A 75 16.60 3.30 2.87
C GLY A 75 15.43 3.56 3.82
N THR A 76 14.61 2.55 4.09
CA THR A 76 13.53 2.62 5.09
C THR A 76 14.04 2.58 6.53
N LEU A 77 15.26 2.07 6.76
CA LEU A 77 15.85 1.89 8.08
C LEU A 77 16.36 3.20 8.68
N GLU A 78 16.80 4.16 7.86
CA GLU A 78 17.26 5.47 8.32
C GLU A 78 16.12 6.32 8.91
N ILE A 79 14.89 6.07 8.48
CA ILE A 79 13.69 6.78 8.91
C ILE A 79 13.12 6.19 10.22
N GLN A 80 13.44 4.95 10.56
CA GLN A 80 12.92 4.26 11.74
C GLN A 80 14.01 4.03 12.78
N LYS A 81 14.00 4.80 13.85
CA LYS A 81 14.96 4.70 14.98
C LYS A 81 14.97 3.36 15.72
N ASN A 82 14.08 2.42 15.39
CA ASN A 82 13.99 1.08 16.01
C ASN A 82 14.22 -0.01 14.98
N LEU A 83 15.48 -0.15 14.55
CA LEU A 83 15.93 -1.22 13.64
C LEU A 83 15.67 -2.65 14.19
N TYR A 84 15.57 -2.79 15.51
CA TYR A 84 15.48 -4.11 16.15
C TYR A 84 14.07 -4.69 16.17
N ASP A 85 13.02 -3.88 15.91
CA ASP A 85 11.62 -4.30 16.02
C ASP A 85 10.96 -4.66 14.67
N LYS A 86 11.64 -4.44 13.54
CA LYS A 86 11.06 -4.70 12.22
C LYS A 86 11.75 -5.86 11.52
N ASN A 87 10.95 -6.89 11.21
CA ASN A 87 11.39 -7.97 10.37
C ASN A 87 11.32 -7.55 8.89
N LEU A 88 12.47 -7.29 8.28
CA LEU A 88 12.58 -6.83 6.87
C LEU A 88 12.05 -7.84 5.85
N TYR A 89 11.82 -9.07 6.25
CA TYR A 89 11.29 -10.13 5.42
C TYR A 89 9.79 -10.37 5.66
N ALA A 90 9.17 -9.65 6.61
CA ALA A 90 7.77 -9.87 6.95
C ALA A 90 6.85 -9.42 5.80
N TYR A 91 5.95 -10.30 5.39
CA TYR A 91 4.86 -9.98 4.49
C TYR A 91 3.65 -9.50 5.31
N CYS A 92 3.14 -8.32 4.97
CA CYS A 92 1.96 -7.72 5.63
C CYS A 92 2.05 -7.64 7.16
N ASP A 93 3.25 -7.44 7.76
CA ASP A 93 3.49 -7.51 9.21
C ASP A 93 2.97 -8.83 9.84
N ASN A 94 3.12 -9.94 9.15
CA ASN A 94 2.59 -11.27 9.50
C ASN A 94 1.05 -11.32 9.65
N ASN A 95 0.32 -10.41 9.03
CA ASN A 95 -1.14 -10.40 9.02
C ASN A 95 -1.71 -10.28 7.59
N PRO A 96 -1.56 -11.32 6.76
CA PRO A 96 -1.99 -11.30 5.36
C PRO A 96 -3.51 -11.32 5.19
N VAL A 97 -4.28 -11.64 6.25
CA VAL A 97 -5.74 -11.62 6.18
C VAL A 97 -6.29 -10.20 6.17
N MET A 98 -5.71 -9.31 6.99
CA MET A 98 -6.18 -7.93 7.17
C MET A 98 -5.42 -6.91 6.33
N ARG A 99 -4.28 -7.27 5.78
CA ARG A 99 -3.38 -6.37 5.06
C ARG A 99 -3.05 -6.89 3.68
N LYS A 100 -2.72 -5.99 2.77
CA LYS A 100 -2.24 -6.27 1.43
C LYS A 100 -1.00 -5.42 1.17
N ASP A 101 -0.01 -6.01 0.53
CA ASP A 101 1.14 -5.31 0.01
C ASP A 101 1.03 -5.25 -1.52
N GLU A 102 0.86 -4.08 -2.10
CA GLU A 102 0.63 -3.93 -3.55
C GLU A 102 1.92 -3.80 -4.36
N THR A 103 3.00 -3.38 -3.72
CA THR A 103 4.25 -3.02 -4.39
C THR A 103 5.45 -3.81 -3.88
N GLY A 104 5.30 -4.57 -2.82
CA GLY A 104 6.40 -5.14 -2.09
C GLY A 104 7.05 -4.18 -1.09
N ASP A 105 6.47 -2.97 -0.89
CA ASP A 105 6.96 -1.91 0.00
C ASP A 105 5.78 -1.30 0.76
N ILE A 106 5.47 -1.83 1.94
CA ILE A 106 4.28 -1.42 2.74
C ILE A 106 4.29 0.08 3.08
N TRP A 107 5.44 0.67 3.30
CA TRP A 107 5.54 2.05 3.77
C TRP A 107 5.20 3.11 2.72
N ILE A 108 5.42 2.85 1.42
CA ILE A 108 5.07 3.77 0.33
C ILE A 108 3.56 4.03 0.31
N THR A 109 2.76 2.99 0.49
CA THR A 109 1.30 3.10 0.54
C THR A 109 0.85 3.95 1.73
N ALA A 110 1.45 3.73 2.91
CA ALA A 110 1.16 4.50 4.12
C ALA A 110 1.55 5.98 3.95
N VAL A 111 2.72 6.25 3.36
CA VAL A 111 3.18 7.63 3.07
C VAL A 111 2.27 8.31 2.06
N ALA A 112 1.83 7.62 1.00
CA ALA A 112 0.92 8.19 0.00
C ALA A 112 -0.46 8.53 0.60
N ILE A 113 -1.02 7.65 1.44
CA ILE A 113 -2.27 7.91 2.16
C ILE A 113 -2.09 9.08 3.13
N GLY A 114 -1.02 9.09 3.91
CA GLY A 114 -0.72 10.17 4.84
C GLY A 114 -0.53 11.52 4.15
N ALA A 115 0.16 11.55 3.02
CA ALA A 115 0.31 12.76 2.20
C ALA A 115 -1.05 13.26 1.69
N GLY A 116 -1.92 12.35 1.23
CA GLY A 116 -3.28 12.69 0.82
C GLY A 116 -4.12 13.26 1.97
N MET A 117 -4.01 12.69 3.16
CA MET A 117 -4.69 13.21 4.37
C MET A 117 -4.15 14.58 4.77
N GLY A 118 -2.84 14.82 4.64
CA GLY A 118 -2.24 16.13 4.87
C GLY A 118 -2.76 17.20 3.90
N LEU A 119 -2.87 16.88 2.62
CA LEU A 119 -3.46 17.78 1.61
C LEU A 119 -4.92 18.11 1.91
N LEU A 120 -5.72 17.11 2.29
CA LEU A 120 -7.11 17.32 2.69
C LEU A 120 -7.23 18.20 3.94
N GLY A 121 -6.37 17.97 4.93
CA GLY A 121 -6.31 18.80 6.15
C GLY A 121 -6.00 20.26 5.83
N GLN A 122 -5.06 20.52 4.93
CA GLN A 122 -4.75 21.88 4.49
C GLN A 122 -5.94 22.53 3.78
N TYR A 123 -6.62 21.79 2.91
CA TYR A 123 -7.81 22.29 2.22
C TYR A 123 -8.97 22.61 3.18
N ILE A 124 -9.19 21.77 4.18
CA ILE A 124 -10.18 22.04 5.24
C ILE A 124 -9.80 23.30 6.03
N SER A 125 -8.52 23.50 6.33
CA SER A 125 -8.03 24.71 7.00
C SER A 125 -8.31 25.97 6.16
N ASP A 126 -8.09 25.91 4.84
CA ASP A 126 -8.43 27.01 3.93
C ASP A 126 -9.93 27.35 3.98
N ILE A 127 -10.78 26.34 3.94
CA ILE A 127 -12.24 26.54 4.07
C ILE A 127 -12.60 27.22 5.40
N GLN A 128 -12.04 26.77 6.51
CA GLN A 128 -12.30 27.34 7.84
C GLN A 128 -11.82 28.81 7.91
N ASN A 129 -10.63 29.11 7.36
CA ASN A 129 -10.11 30.47 7.30
C ASN A 129 -10.97 31.38 6.43
N ASN A 130 -11.46 30.88 5.29
CA ASN A 130 -12.37 31.65 4.42
C ASN A 130 -13.71 31.95 5.12
N ILE A 131 -14.29 30.98 5.82
CA ILE A 131 -15.52 31.20 6.60
C ILE A 131 -15.28 32.23 7.69
N SER A 132 -14.21 32.12 8.46
CA SER A 132 -13.90 33.04 9.55
C SER A 132 -13.58 34.47 9.06
N SER A 133 -13.04 34.61 7.84
CA SER A 133 -12.82 35.92 7.20
C SER A 133 -14.07 36.50 6.54
N GLY A 134 -15.20 35.82 6.62
CA GLY A 134 -16.49 36.30 6.10
C GLY A 134 -16.76 36.00 4.63
N ALA A 135 -16.02 35.10 4.01
CA ALA A 135 -16.29 34.64 2.66
C ALA A 135 -17.67 33.99 2.56
N ARG A 136 -18.35 34.19 1.42
CA ARG A 136 -19.69 33.65 1.16
C ARG A 136 -19.76 32.97 -0.21
N GLY A 137 -20.68 32.02 -0.35
CA GLY A 137 -20.91 31.31 -1.60
C GLY A 137 -19.70 30.48 -2.02
N ILE A 138 -19.37 30.51 -3.30
CA ILE A 138 -18.26 29.72 -3.90
C ILE A 138 -16.88 30.10 -3.34
N ASN A 139 -16.72 31.31 -2.83
CA ASN A 139 -15.45 31.77 -2.28
C ASN A 139 -15.02 31.06 -1.00
N ILE A 140 -15.93 30.36 -0.33
CA ILE A 140 -15.61 29.49 0.82
C ILE A 140 -14.63 28.39 0.43
N PHE A 141 -14.73 27.88 -0.78
CA PHE A 141 -13.91 26.78 -1.30
C PHE A 141 -12.63 27.23 -2.01
N ALA A 142 -12.33 28.52 -1.98
CA ALA A 142 -11.12 29.04 -2.60
C ALA A 142 -9.87 28.55 -1.88
N ILE A 143 -8.86 28.14 -2.65
CA ILE A 143 -7.54 27.81 -2.12
C ILE A 143 -6.81 29.11 -1.84
N THR A 144 -6.55 29.38 -0.55
CA THR A 144 -5.89 30.60 -0.08
C THR A 144 -4.46 30.36 0.37
N SER A 145 -4.15 29.14 0.80
CA SER A 145 -2.79 28.75 1.18
C SER A 145 -1.86 28.63 -0.02
N SER A 146 -0.57 28.86 0.21
CA SER A 146 0.43 28.78 -0.83
C SER A 146 0.74 27.32 -1.23
N ARG A 147 1.37 27.14 -2.41
CA ARG A 147 1.86 25.82 -2.83
C ARG A 147 2.82 25.19 -1.80
N ARG A 148 3.59 26.03 -1.07
CA ARG A 148 4.53 25.59 -0.04
C ARG A 148 3.79 24.99 1.15
N ASP A 149 2.67 25.58 1.56
CA ASP A 149 1.86 25.10 2.68
C ASP A 149 1.23 23.73 2.35
N TYR A 150 0.73 23.58 1.13
CA TYR A 150 0.22 22.29 0.65
C TYR A 150 1.31 21.22 0.57
N LEU A 151 2.50 21.56 0.05
CA LEU A 151 3.63 20.62 0.04
C LEU A 151 4.08 20.27 1.45
N ALA A 152 4.17 21.24 2.36
CA ALA A 152 4.52 20.98 3.76
C ALA A 152 3.50 20.07 4.44
N SER A 153 2.21 20.28 4.18
CA SER A 153 1.12 19.46 4.73
C SER A 153 1.12 18.05 4.14
N ALA A 154 1.43 17.89 2.85
CA ALA A 154 1.59 16.57 2.22
C ALA A 154 2.78 15.81 2.82
N VAL A 155 3.93 16.48 2.97
CA VAL A 155 5.12 15.88 3.59
C VAL A 155 4.85 15.54 5.04
N GLY A 156 4.24 16.45 5.82
CA GLY A 156 3.87 16.23 7.21
C GLY A 156 2.90 15.07 7.39
N GLY A 157 1.88 14.99 6.54
CA GLY A 157 0.93 13.87 6.53
C GLY A 157 1.57 12.56 6.15
N GLY A 158 2.46 12.54 5.13
CA GLY A 158 3.22 11.37 4.74
C GLY A 158 4.13 10.87 5.86
N ILE A 159 4.85 11.77 6.53
CA ILE A 159 5.72 11.45 7.67
C ILE A 159 4.88 10.93 8.85
N ALA A 160 3.73 11.54 9.14
CA ALA A 160 2.85 11.09 10.23
C ALA A 160 2.26 9.69 10.00
N ALA A 161 2.17 9.25 8.76
CA ALA A 161 1.69 7.92 8.42
C ALA A 161 2.75 6.82 8.65
N ILE A 162 4.02 7.19 8.86
CA ILE A 162 5.09 6.25 9.15
C ILE A 162 5.01 5.84 10.62
N PRO A 163 4.79 4.55 10.94
CA PRO A 163 4.75 4.10 12.32
C PRO A 163 6.05 4.40 13.07
N GLY A 164 5.95 5.10 14.20
CA GLY A 164 7.09 5.45 15.05
C GLY A 164 7.74 6.82 14.76
N LEU A 165 7.31 7.54 13.72
CA LEU A 165 7.74 8.93 13.51
C LEU A 165 6.77 9.90 14.19
N SER A 166 7.24 10.64 15.21
CA SER A 166 6.42 11.68 15.84
C SER A 166 6.66 13.02 15.16
N LEU A 167 5.57 13.76 14.89
CA LEU A 167 5.58 15.13 14.35
C LEU A 167 6.28 16.18 15.23
N ALA A 168 6.74 15.81 16.42
CA ALA A 168 7.33 16.75 17.40
C ALA A 168 8.63 17.44 16.95
N GLY A 169 9.20 17.07 15.80
CA GLY A 169 10.43 17.63 15.28
C GLY A 169 10.32 18.52 14.04
N THR A 170 9.12 18.67 13.46
CA THR A 170 8.99 19.22 12.09
C THR A 170 8.45 20.66 12.02
N ILE A 171 8.20 21.34 13.13
CA ILE A 171 7.67 22.72 13.16
C ILE A 171 8.77 23.75 13.51
N ALA A 172 9.92 23.63 12.90
CA ALA A 172 10.97 24.66 13.03
C ALA A 172 11.60 25.00 11.68
N VAL A 173 10.77 25.27 10.65
CA VAL A 173 11.23 25.96 9.44
C VAL A 173 10.17 26.97 9.04
N GLY A 174 10.18 28.10 9.71
CA GLY A 174 9.31 29.22 9.41
C GLY A 174 9.66 30.43 10.25
N ALA A 175 10.80 31.04 9.97
CA ALA A 175 11.08 32.43 10.26
C ALA A 175 11.86 33.00 9.08
#